data_5c4877e30ac78fcf669fa44d705f543e
#
_entry.id   5c4877e30ac78fcf669fa44d705f543e
#
_cell.length_a   1.000
_cell.length_b   1.000
_cell.length_c   1.000
_cell.angle_alpha   90.00
_cell.angle_beta   90.00
_cell.angle_gamma   90.00
#
_symmetry.space_group_name_H-M   'P 1'
#
loop_
_entity.id
_entity.type
_entity.pdbx_description
1 polymer ?
#
loop_
_entity_poly.entity_id
_entity_poly.type
_entity_poly.pdbx_seq_one_letter_code
_entity_poly.pdbx_strand_id
1 'polypeptide(L)' 'MIHILLMILKVIGIILLVILALLLTAVLLILFVPVRYRAD' A
#
# COMPACT_ATOMS: atom_id res chain seq x y z
N MET A 1 -24.45 17.39 -5.37
CA MET A 1 -24.58 16.01 -4.86
C MET A 1 -23.65 15.06 -5.56
N ILE A 2 -23.55 15.13 -6.87
CA ILE A 2 -22.61 14.26 -7.61
C ILE A 2 -21.16 14.52 -7.19
N HIS A 3 -20.83 15.77 -6.89
CA HIS A 3 -19.49 16.14 -6.47
C HIS A 3 -19.06 15.42 -5.19
N ILE A 4 -19.97 15.31 -4.24
CA ILE A 4 -19.66 14.66 -2.97
C ILE A 4 -19.42 13.18 -3.17
N LEU A 5 -20.21 12.54 -4.00
CA LEU A 5 -20.03 11.12 -4.32
C LEU A 5 -18.70 10.87 -5.01
N LEU A 6 -18.32 11.73 -5.94
CA LEU A 6 -17.05 11.61 -6.62
C LEU A 6 -15.88 11.81 -5.68
N MET A 7 -15.99 12.75 -4.75
CA MET A 7 -14.93 12.99 -3.77
C MET A 7 -14.73 11.79 -2.85
N ILE A 8 -15.84 11.23 -2.38
CA ILE A 8 -15.78 10.06 -1.50
C ILE A 8 -15.15 8.88 -2.24
N LEU A 9 -15.57 8.64 -3.46
CA LEU A 9 -15.02 7.56 -4.27
C LEU A 9 -13.53 7.75 -4.50
N LYS A 10 -13.11 8.98 -4.75
CA LYS A 10 -11.71 9.29 -4.98
C LYS A 10 -10.88 9.05 -3.73
N VAL A 11 -11.38 9.50 -2.59
CA VAL A 11 -10.67 9.32 -1.32
C VAL A 11 -10.51 7.84 -1.00
N ILE A 12 -11.58 7.07 -1.16
CA ILE A 12 -11.53 5.63 -0.91
C ILE A 12 -10.51 4.97 -1.84
N GLY A 13 -10.51 5.35 -3.11
CA GLY A 13 -9.55 4.80 -4.07
C GLY A 13 -8.11 5.09 -3.68
N ILE A 14 -7.83 6.32 -3.24
CA ILE A 14 -6.49 6.71 -2.82
C ILE A 14 -6.06 5.91 -1.58
N ILE A 15 -6.94 5.78 -0.61
CA ILE A 15 -6.64 5.03 0.61
C ILE A 15 -6.34 3.58 0.27
N LEU A 16 -7.16 2.97 -0.57
CA LEU A 16 -6.95 1.59 -0.99
C LEU A 16 -5.63 1.43 -1.73
N LEU A 17 -5.31 2.38 -2.58
CA LEU A 17 -4.05 2.35 -3.32
C LEU A 17 -2.86 2.44 -2.38
N VAL A 18 -2.91 3.31 -1.40
CA VAL A 18 -1.84 3.47 -0.42
C VAL A 18 -1.66 2.20 0.40
N ILE A 19 -2.76 1.61 0.86
CA ILE A 19 -2.71 0.36 1.62
C ILE A 19 -2.09 -0.75 0.78
N LEU A 20 -2.50 -0.86 -0.48
CA LEU A 20 -1.95 -1.88 -1.38
C LEU A 20 -0.46 -1.68 -1.60
N ALA A 21 -0.03 -0.44 -1.81
CA ALA A 21 1.39 -0.12 -1.99
C ALA A 21 2.19 -0.47 -0.74
N LEU A 22 1.66 -0.16 0.44
CA LEU A 22 2.32 -0.49 1.69
C LEU A 22 2.44 -2.01 1.88
N LEU A 23 1.39 -2.73 1.56
CA LEU A 23 1.40 -4.19 1.66
C LEU A 23 2.44 -4.80 0.71
N LEU A 24 2.46 -4.32 -0.52
CA LEU A 24 3.44 -4.80 -1.49
C LEU A 24 4.86 -4.49 -1.05
N THR A 25 5.10 -3.30 -0.55
CA THR A 25 6.41 -2.91 -0.06
C THR A 25 6.83 -3.78 1.12
N ALA A 26 5.92 -4.04 2.04
CA ALA A 26 6.20 -4.88 3.20
C ALA A 26 6.56 -6.30 2.77
N VAL A 27 5.79 -6.86 1.84
CA VAL A 27 6.07 -8.20 1.34
C VAL A 27 7.43 -8.26 0.66
N LEU A 28 7.74 -7.27 -0.16
CA LEU A 28 9.03 -7.20 -0.83
C LEU A 28 10.17 -7.10 0.18
N LEU A 29 9.99 -6.27 1.20
CA LEU A 29 11.00 -6.12 2.24
C LEU A 29 11.22 -7.44 2.99
N ILE A 30 10.15 -8.14 3.31
CA ILE A 30 10.25 -9.41 4.02
C ILE A 30 10.95 -10.46 3.16
N LEU A 31 10.73 -10.44 1.86
CA LEU A 31 11.33 -11.40 0.96
C LEU A 31 12.81 -11.10 0.69
N PHE A 32 13.17 -9.83 0.61
CA PHE A 32 14.53 -9.44 0.26
C PHE A 32 15.42 -9.22 1.48
N VAL A 33 14.88 -8.61 2.52
CA VAL A 33 15.67 -8.24 3.70
C VAL A 33 16.08 -9.44 4.55
N PRO A 34 15.23 -10.48 4.74
CA PRO A 34 15.62 -11.59 5.62
C PRO A 34 16.89 -12.32 5.18
N VAL A 35 17.12 -12.37 3.89
CA VAL A 35 18.31 -13.04 3.37
C VAL A 35 19.57 -12.28 3.78
N ARG A 36 19.51 -10.95 3.79
CA ARG A 36 20.65 -10.13 4.17
C ARG A 36 20.84 -10.07 5.67
N TYR A 37 19.75 -10.03 6.40
CA TYR A 37 19.80 -9.96 7.85
C TYR A 37 20.38 -11.23 8.44
N ARG A 38 20.15 -12.34 7.80
CA ARG A 38 20.61 -13.64 8.28
C ARG A 38 22.04 -13.93 7.90
N ALA A 39 22.58 -13.18 6.97
CA ALA A 39 23.96 -13.35 6.56
C ALA A 39 24.94 -12.95 7.67
N ASP A 40 24.43 -12.34 8.69
CA ASP A 40 25.23 -11.95 9.83
C ASP A 40 25.51 -13.16 10.73
#